data_20453f695ab8c036941951fbfe064fa1
#
_entry.id   20453f695ab8c036941951fbfe064fa1
#
_cell.length_a   1.000
_cell.length_b   1.000
_cell.length_c   1.000
_cell.angle_alpha   90.00
_cell.angle_beta   90.00
_cell.angle_gamma   90.00
#
_symmetry.space_group_name_H-M   'P 1'
#
loop_
_entity.id
_entity.type
_entity.pdbx_description
1 polymer ?
#
loop_
_entity_poly.entity_id
_entity_poly.type
_entity_poly.pdbx_seq_one_letter_code
_entity_poly.pdbx_strand_id
1 'polypeptide(L)'
;MSRHSSMGRFLGVWFHLCWICCPALSVSDDATQATPISMRLASDNSSSPSLLPESGRVTATTGTCFTNGNASPPQAIGQCRHYMILFGGQAIPFRPRTAHTWAIFAKASRQTDGSLHVEWFTISWLPAEGPVRPLRLWPQRGKNYTLEETMQRAAEQNDRISMWGPYEISALRYELAREWFFQLNSGQVRYRVLDTLWFNPRIAHCVHAVTYADPILYRRIQPVVRVGEPGTSRLARMYVNAGAFLQPEITHDWLIPVIGLDRYPFVRRLPGERIPREFR
;
A
#
# COMPACT_ATOMS: atom_id res chain seq x y z
N MET A 1 12.94 68.20 3.33
CA MET A 1 11.78 68.54 4.16
C MET A 1 10.95 67.29 4.40
N SER A 2 10.99 66.87 5.65
CA SER A 2 9.95 66.35 6.56
C SER A 2 9.21 65.13 6.10
N ARG A 3 9.56 63.91 6.56
CA ARG A 3 9.17 63.15 7.76
C ARG A 3 7.65 63.01 7.93
N HIS A 4 7.15 61.78 7.84
CA HIS A 4 6.39 61.21 8.97
C HIS A 4 6.36 59.67 8.94
N SER A 5 6.84 59.14 10.03
CA SER A 5 6.82 57.78 10.52
C SER A 5 5.41 57.48 11.09
N SER A 6 4.85 56.29 10.81
CA SER A 6 3.71 55.76 11.56
C SER A 6 3.99 54.32 12.00
N MET A 7 4.12 54.22 13.28
CA MET A 7 4.37 53.04 14.11
C MET A 7 3.02 52.35 14.37
N GLY A 8 2.79 51.18 13.82
CA GLY A 8 1.61 50.34 14.08
C GLY A 8 1.89 49.27 15.15
N ARG A 9 1.13 49.33 16.22
CA ARG A 9 1.24 48.54 17.46
C ARG A 9 0.93 47.06 17.23
N PHE A 10 1.82 46.17 17.65
CA PHE A 10 1.56 44.78 17.87
C PHE A 10 0.77 44.58 19.18
N LEU A 11 -0.43 44.03 19.08
CA LEU A 11 -1.20 43.51 20.21
C LEU A 11 -0.80 42.05 20.41
N GLY A 12 -0.05 41.80 21.50
CA GLY A 12 0.25 40.48 21.98
C GLY A 12 -0.95 39.90 22.72
N VAL A 13 -1.40 38.73 22.24
CA VAL A 13 -2.40 37.92 22.96
C VAL A 13 -1.65 36.92 23.84
N TRP A 14 -1.72 37.13 25.13
CA TRP A 14 -1.22 36.23 26.17
C TRP A 14 -2.21 35.08 26.34
N PHE A 15 -1.79 33.84 26.07
CA PHE A 15 -2.52 32.64 26.51
C PHE A 15 -2.05 32.26 27.91
N HIS A 16 -2.97 32.35 28.86
CA HIS A 16 -2.79 31.83 30.20
C HIS A 16 -2.81 30.29 30.18
N LEU A 17 -1.70 29.69 30.58
CA LEU A 17 -1.63 28.27 30.94
C LEU A 17 -2.27 28.08 32.33
N CYS A 18 -3.41 27.42 32.35
CA CYS A 18 -4.07 26.97 33.57
C CYS A 18 -3.43 25.62 34.00
N TRP A 19 -2.61 25.66 35.04
CA TRP A 19 -2.12 24.47 35.69
C TRP A 19 -3.26 23.92 36.60
N ILE A 20 -3.80 22.76 36.22
CA ILE A 20 -4.68 21.97 37.07
C ILE A 20 -3.84 20.90 37.74
N CYS A 21 -3.71 21.02 39.07
CA CYS A 21 -3.13 20.03 39.95
C CYS A 21 -3.89 18.70 39.86
N CYS A 22 -3.22 17.61 39.51
CA CYS A 22 -3.68 16.26 39.79
C CYS A 22 -3.09 15.78 41.11
N PRO A 23 -3.90 15.25 42.03
CA PRO A 23 -3.40 14.62 43.27
C PRO A 23 -2.79 13.26 42.97
N ALA A 24 -1.69 12.97 43.63
CA ALA A 24 -1.02 11.68 43.61
C ALA A 24 -1.92 10.60 44.21
N LEU A 25 -2.24 9.58 43.39
CA LEU A 25 -2.83 8.32 43.87
C LEU A 25 -1.69 7.33 44.12
N SER A 26 -1.59 6.92 45.36
CA SER A 26 -0.71 5.86 45.84
C SER A 26 -1.09 4.53 45.21
N VAL A 27 -0.15 3.89 44.53
CA VAL A 27 -0.27 2.52 44.01
C VAL A 27 0.03 1.57 45.16
N SER A 28 -0.95 0.80 45.60
CA SER A 28 -0.77 -0.38 46.41
C SER A 28 -0.43 -1.56 45.51
N ASP A 29 0.72 -2.18 45.79
CA ASP A 29 1.13 -3.47 45.21
C ASP A 29 0.15 -4.56 45.68
N ASP A 30 -0.64 -5.06 44.71
CA ASP A 30 -1.35 -6.32 44.90
C ASP A 30 -1.02 -7.24 43.72
N ALA A 31 -0.12 -8.18 44.01
CA ALA A 31 0.32 -9.21 43.10
C ALA A 31 -0.79 -10.26 42.94
N THR A 32 -1.65 -10.08 41.95
CA THR A 32 -2.64 -11.11 41.58
C THR A 32 -2.17 -11.82 40.34
N GLN A 33 -1.90 -13.11 40.51
CA GLN A 33 -1.49 -14.09 39.50
C GLN A 33 -2.41 -14.06 38.29
N ALA A 34 -1.84 -13.74 37.10
CA ALA A 34 -2.50 -13.89 35.85
C ALA A 34 -2.41 -15.37 35.41
N THR A 35 -3.52 -16.08 35.46
CA THR A 35 -3.69 -17.40 34.84
C THR A 35 -3.63 -17.28 33.33
N PRO A 36 -2.89 -18.16 32.61
CA PRO A 36 -2.88 -18.15 31.17
C PRO A 36 -4.23 -18.61 30.63
N ILE A 37 -4.86 -17.76 29.83
CA ILE A 37 -6.06 -18.12 29.06
C ILE A 37 -5.63 -19.08 27.97
N SER A 38 -5.89 -20.38 28.20
CA SER A 38 -5.79 -21.42 27.20
C SER A 38 -6.95 -21.26 26.21
N MET A 39 -6.67 -20.69 25.03
CA MET A 39 -7.61 -20.74 23.92
C MET A 39 -7.72 -22.16 23.41
N ARG A 40 -8.79 -22.86 23.80
CA ARG A 40 -9.22 -24.08 23.12
C ARG A 40 -9.68 -23.70 21.73
N LEU A 41 -8.94 -24.15 20.71
CA LEU A 41 -9.40 -24.23 19.34
C LEU A 41 -10.58 -25.21 19.30
N ALA A 42 -11.77 -24.69 19.20
CA ALA A 42 -12.93 -25.49 18.84
C ALA A 42 -12.79 -25.83 17.35
N SER A 43 -12.61 -27.10 17.06
CA SER A 43 -12.67 -27.65 15.71
C SER A 43 -14.12 -27.77 15.29
N ASP A 44 -14.70 -26.70 14.76
CA ASP A 44 -15.97 -26.78 14.05
C ASP A 44 -15.70 -27.03 12.57
N ASN A 45 -15.90 -28.30 12.18
CA ASN A 45 -16.01 -28.76 10.82
C ASN A 45 -17.35 -28.26 10.24
N SER A 46 -17.42 -27.00 9.85
CA SER A 46 -18.47 -26.49 8.97
C SER A 46 -17.79 -26.05 7.67
N SER A 47 -18.06 -26.78 6.61
CA SER A 47 -17.72 -26.46 5.23
C SER A 47 -18.39 -25.16 4.82
N SER A 48 -17.74 -24.03 5.12
CA SER A 48 -18.07 -22.73 4.56
C SER A 48 -17.45 -22.62 3.17
N PRO A 49 -18.20 -22.16 2.15
CA PRO A 49 -17.63 -21.90 0.84
C PRO A 49 -16.55 -20.82 0.99
N SER A 50 -15.34 -21.11 0.51
CA SER A 50 -14.20 -20.21 0.52
C SER A 50 -14.49 -19.01 -0.38
N LEU A 51 -15.07 -17.97 0.18
CA LEU A 51 -15.13 -16.62 -0.40
C LEU A 51 -13.76 -15.95 -0.22
N LEU A 52 -12.70 -16.52 -0.77
CA LEU A 52 -11.46 -15.80 -0.96
C LEU A 52 -11.64 -15.00 -2.26
N PRO A 53 -11.62 -13.66 -2.21
CA PRO A 53 -11.51 -12.86 -3.42
C PRO A 53 -10.19 -13.26 -4.11
N GLU A 54 -10.24 -13.38 -5.42
CA GLU A 54 -9.18 -13.90 -6.28
C GLU A 54 -7.77 -13.46 -5.87
N SER A 55 -7.10 -14.29 -5.09
CA SER A 55 -5.66 -14.29 -4.96
C SER A 55 -5.15 -15.31 -5.98
N GLY A 56 -4.32 -14.87 -6.92
CA GLY A 56 -3.74 -15.77 -7.90
C GLY A 56 -2.80 -16.76 -7.21
N ARG A 57 -2.98 -18.04 -7.49
CA ARG A 57 -2.04 -19.08 -7.10
C ARG A 57 -1.55 -19.76 -8.37
N VAL A 58 -0.26 -19.67 -8.64
CA VAL A 58 0.36 -20.29 -9.82
C VAL A 58 1.49 -21.20 -9.36
N THR A 59 1.48 -22.44 -9.87
CA THR A 59 2.62 -23.34 -9.78
C THR A 59 3.35 -23.30 -11.11
N ALA A 60 4.51 -22.67 -11.16
CA ALA A 60 5.32 -22.60 -12.36
C ALA A 60 6.29 -23.79 -12.42
N THR A 61 6.15 -24.59 -13.45
CA THR A 61 7.15 -25.64 -13.75
C THR A 61 8.33 -25.00 -14.46
N THR A 62 9.52 -25.22 -13.95
CA THR A 62 10.78 -24.58 -14.36
C THR A 62 11.15 -24.97 -15.78
N GLY A 63 11.04 -24.05 -16.73
CA GLY A 63 11.39 -24.27 -18.13
C GLY A 63 11.94 -23.08 -18.90
N THR A 64 12.18 -21.93 -18.29
CA THR A 64 12.65 -20.74 -19.03
C THR A 64 13.97 -20.21 -18.47
N CYS A 65 15.01 -20.24 -19.29
CA CYS A 65 16.27 -19.53 -19.08
C CYS A 65 16.01 -18.02 -19.09
N PHE A 66 16.15 -17.36 -17.94
CA PHE A 66 16.12 -15.90 -17.81
C PHE A 66 17.55 -15.36 -17.91
N THR A 67 17.81 -14.62 -18.99
CA THR A 67 19.07 -13.90 -19.17
C THR A 67 18.87 -12.42 -18.87
N ASN A 68 19.75 -11.89 -18.04
CA ASN A 68 20.12 -10.50 -17.76
C ASN A 68 19.81 -10.03 -16.33
N GLY A 69 20.88 -9.88 -15.54
CA GLY A 69 21.01 -8.96 -14.40
C GLY A 69 19.99 -9.06 -13.25
N ASN A 70 18.99 -9.91 -13.39
CA ASN A 70 17.87 -10.03 -12.48
C ASN A 70 18.11 -11.14 -11.46
N ALA A 71 17.71 -10.89 -10.23
CA ALA A 71 17.81 -11.89 -9.18
C ALA A 71 16.95 -13.12 -9.53
N SER A 72 17.51 -14.29 -9.24
CA SER A 72 16.83 -15.57 -9.46
C SER A 72 15.72 -15.81 -8.43
N PRO A 73 14.70 -16.65 -8.77
CA PRO A 73 13.71 -17.10 -7.81
C PRO A 73 14.35 -17.87 -6.64
N PRO A 74 13.61 -18.17 -5.55
CA PRO A 74 14.10 -19.00 -4.46
C PRO A 74 14.69 -20.32 -4.97
N GLN A 75 15.91 -20.69 -4.55
CA GLN A 75 16.60 -21.86 -5.06
C GLN A 75 16.53 -23.06 -4.10
N ALA A 76 16.64 -22.80 -2.80
CA ALA A 76 16.63 -23.86 -1.80
C ALA A 76 15.20 -24.31 -1.47
N ILE A 77 15.01 -25.62 -1.28
CA ILE A 77 13.76 -26.21 -0.80
C ILE A 77 13.39 -25.57 0.54
N GLY A 78 12.13 -25.16 0.68
CA GLY A 78 11.62 -24.46 1.85
C GLY A 78 11.99 -22.97 1.92
N GLN A 79 12.86 -22.47 1.02
CA GLN A 79 13.15 -21.05 0.95
C GLN A 79 11.91 -20.30 0.49
N CYS A 80 11.56 -19.27 1.28
CA CYS A 80 10.42 -18.39 1.02
C CYS A 80 10.91 -16.94 0.91
N ARG A 81 10.48 -16.24 -0.15
CA ARG A 81 10.77 -14.82 -0.37
C ARG A 81 9.50 -14.06 -0.68
N HIS A 82 9.49 -12.79 -0.32
CA HIS A 82 8.32 -11.94 -0.43
C HIS A 82 8.66 -10.73 -1.29
N TYR A 83 7.70 -10.31 -2.11
CA TYR A 83 7.91 -9.27 -3.11
C TYR A 83 6.77 -8.26 -3.10
N MET A 84 7.11 -7.05 -3.50
CA MET A 84 6.15 -5.97 -3.77
C MET A 84 6.40 -5.39 -5.15
N ILE A 85 5.31 -5.16 -5.88
CA ILE A 85 5.30 -4.42 -7.15
C ILE A 85 4.37 -3.24 -6.95
N LEU A 86 4.85 -2.04 -7.23
CA LEU A 86 4.07 -0.82 -7.07
C LEU A 86 3.69 -0.27 -8.45
N PHE A 87 2.46 0.22 -8.59
CA PHE A 87 1.94 0.77 -9.83
C PHE A 87 1.34 2.14 -9.64
N GLY A 88 1.47 2.97 -10.66
CA GLY A 88 0.79 4.25 -10.79
C GLY A 88 0.20 4.39 -12.17
N GLY A 89 -1.10 4.67 -12.26
CA GLY A 89 -1.82 4.92 -13.49
C GLY A 89 -2.33 6.34 -13.57
N GLN A 90 -2.31 6.92 -14.76
CA GLN A 90 -2.94 8.21 -15.03
C GLN A 90 -3.21 8.42 -16.51
N ALA A 91 -4.31 9.11 -16.81
CA ALA A 91 -4.63 9.55 -18.17
C ALA A 91 -3.64 10.62 -18.68
N ILE A 92 -3.48 10.71 -19.99
CA ILE A 92 -2.75 11.77 -20.67
C ILE A 92 -3.74 12.50 -21.60
N PRO A 93 -3.96 13.81 -21.40
CA PRO A 93 -3.43 14.67 -20.32
C PRO A 93 -3.93 14.27 -18.93
N PHE A 94 -3.20 14.69 -17.90
CA PHE A 94 -3.47 14.32 -16.51
C PHE A 94 -4.90 14.65 -16.07
N ARG A 95 -5.59 13.65 -15.54
CA ARG A 95 -6.93 13.75 -14.96
C ARG A 95 -6.91 13.22 -13.52
N PRO A 96 -7.04 14.07 -12.49
CA PRO A 96 -6.96 13.61 -11.09
C PRO A 96 -7.97 12.52 -10.72
N ARG A 97 -9.11 12.47 -11.41
CA ARG A 97 -10.19 11.49 -11.15
C ARG A 97 -9.87 10.07 -11.63
N THR A 98 -8.94 9.94 -12.57
CA THR A 98 -8.50 8.63 -13.09
C THR A 98 -7.18 8.18 -12.48
N ALA A 99 -6.41 9.12 -11.91
CA ALA A 99 -5.12 8.81 -11.32
C ALA A 99 -5.24 7.82 -10.15
N HIS A 100 -4.49 6.73 -10.22
CA HIS A 100 -4.57 5.63 -9.28
C HIS A 100 -3.19 5.11 -8.88
N THR A 101 -3.08 4.62 -7.65
CA THR A 101 -1.91 3.91 -7.10
C THR A 101 -2.38 2.58 -6.54
N TRP A 102 -1.69 1.49 -6.90
CA TRP A 102 -1.96 0.15 -6.38
C TRP A 102 -0.67 -0.64 -6.24
N ALA A 103 -0.75 -1.77 -5.56
CA ALA A 103 0.40 -2.66 -5.38
C ALA A 103 -0.02 -4.12 -5.47
N ILE A 104 0.91 -4.97 -5.91
CA ILE A 104 0.84 -6.41 -5.81
C ILE A 104 1.84 -6.85 -4.76
N PHE A 105 1.43 -7.75 -3.89
CA PHE A 105 2.26 -8.44 -2.93
C PHE A 105 2.30 -9.92 -3.30
N ALA A 106 3.50 -10.48 -3.41
CA ALA A 106 3.69 -11.87 -3.81
C ALA A 106 4.61 -12.59 -2.83
N LYS A 107 4.35 -13.89 -2.64
CA LYS A 107 5.20 -14.79 -1.88
C LYS A 107 5.56 -15.96 -2.78
N ALA A 108 6.85 -16.20 -2.94
CA ALA A 108 7.36 -17.31 -3.70
C ALA A 108 8.09 -18.30 -2.78
N SER A 109 7.79 -19.58 -2.95
CA SER A 109 8.42 -20.66 -2.18
C SER A 109 8.81 -21.82 -3.07
N ARG A 110 9.99 -22.42 -2.80
CA ARG A 110 10.43 -23.65 -3.44
C ARG A 110 9.83 -24.83 -2.68
N GLN A 111 9.02 -25.63 -3.36
CA GLN A 111 8.38 -26.79 -2.78
C GLN A 111 9.37 -27.98 -2.67
N THR A 112 8.98 -29.04 -1.96
CA THR A 112 9.79 -30.26 -1.77
C THR A 112 10.05 -31.02 -3.06
N ASP A 113 9.15 -30.92 -4.03
CA ASP A 113 9.30 -31.48 -5.39
C ASP A 113 10.16 -30.61 -6.31
N GLY A 114 10.71 -29.53 -5.80
CA GLY A 114 11.49 -28.56 -6.57
C GLY A 114 10.68 -27.58 -7.42
N SER A 115 9.34 -27.64 -7.41
CA SER A 115 8.51 -26.69 -8.09
C SER A 115 8.52 -25.32 -7.40
N LEU A 116 8.31 -24.24 -8.17
CA LEU A 116 8.16 -22.90 -7.65
C LEU A 116 6.66 -22.62 -7.45
N HIS A 117 6.27 -22.38 -6.20
CA HIS A 117 4.93 -21.96 -5.85
C HIS A 117 4.90 -20.44 -5.61
N VAL A 118 3.98 -19.74 -6.27
CA VAL A 118 3.78 -18.29 -6.10
C VAL A 118 2.33 -18.02 -5.77
N GLU A 119 2.11 -17.36 -4.64
CA GLU A 119 0.83 -16.79 -4.24
C GLU A 119 0.94 -15.26 -4.23
N TRP A 120 -0.12 -14.57 -4.64
CA TRP A 120 -0.12 -13.11 -4.69
C TRP A 120 -1.53 -12.54 -4.52
N PHE A 121 -1.58 -11.27 -4.13
CA PHE A 121 -2.82 -10.49 -4.03
C PHE A 121 -2.57 -9.03 -4.40
N THR A 122 -3.63 -8.35 -4.77
CA THR A 122 -3.59 -6.93 -5.18
C THR A 122 -4.26 -6.05 -4.14
N ILE A 123 -3.62 -4.95 -3.78
CA ILE A 123 -4.23 -3.83 -3.06
C ILE A 123 -4.47 -2.70 -4.06
N SER A 124 -5.73 -2.57 -4.52
CA SER A 124 -6.19 -1.59 -5.50
C SER A 124 -7.51 -0.99 -5.02
N TRP A 125 -7.42 0.02 -4.16
CA TRP A 125 -8.54 0.56 -3.40
C TRP A 125 -9.16 1.78 -4.07
N LEU A 126 -10.41 1.66 -4.51
CA LEU A 126 -11.19 2.71 -5.16
C LEU A 126 -12.64 2.73 -4.64
N PRO A 127 -13.47 3.75 -5.02
CA PRO A 127 -14.89 3.68 -4.79
C PRO A 127 -15.51 2.42 -5.39
N ALA A 128 -16.40 1.76 -4.63
CA ALA A 128 -17.13 0.59 -5.14
C ALA A 128 -18.06 0.98 -6.30
N GLU A 129 -18.57 2.21 -6.28
CA GLU A 129 -19.52 2.70 -7.26
C GLU A 129 -19.20 4.13 -7.69
N GLY A 130 -19.37 4.40 -8.98
CA GLY A 130 -19.23 5.72 -9.58
C GLY A 130 -17.77 6.24 -9.64
N PRO A 131 -17.59 7.49 -10.08
CA PRO A 131 -16.27 8.07 -10.25
C PRO A 131 -15.66 8.50 -8.92
N VAL A 132 -14.32 8.62 -8.90
CA VAL A 132 -13.60 9.26 -7.81
C VAL A 132 -14.03 10.73 -7.71
N ARG A 133 -14.49 11.14 -6.53
CA ARG A 133 -14.93 12.52 -6.23
C ARG A 133 -13.97 13.15 -5.22
N PRO A 134 -12.96 13.94 -5.67
CA PRO A 134 -11.91 14.47 -4.78
C PRO A 134 -12.43 15.32 -3.63
N LEU A 135 -13.49 16.09 -3.84
CA LEU A 135 -14.06 17.01 -2.84
C LEU A 135 -15.22 16.41 -2.03
N ARG A 136 -15.44 15.09 -2.12
CA ARG A 136 -16.50 14.46 -1.34
C ARG A 136 -16.14 14.45 0.15
N LEU A 137 -16.98 15.08 0.97
CA LEU A 137 -16.77 15.18 2.42
C LEU A 137 -17.04 13.86 3.16
N TRP A 138 -18.06 13.12 2.73
CA TRP A 138 -18.47 11.87 3.38
C TRP A 138 -17.80 10.66 2.78
N PRO A 139 -17.27 9.74 3.63
CA PRO A 139 -16.74 8.47 3.17
C PRO A 139 -17.80 7.64 2.45
N GLN A 140 -17.42 6.95 1.39
CA GLN A 140 -18.29 6.05 0.63
C GLN A 140 -17.78 4.61 0.74
N ARG A 141 -18.55 3.65 0.25
CA ARG A 141 -18.14 2.26 0.15
C ARG A 141 -16.92 2.18 -0.77
N GLY A 142 -15.86 1.52 -0.29
CA GLY A 142 -14.70 1.18 -1.09
C GLY A 142 -14.79 -0.25 -1.61
N LYS A 143 -14.03 -0.54 -2.66
CA LYS A 143 -13.79 -1.89 -3.19
C LYS A 143 -12.31 -2.06 -3.44
N ASN A 144 -11.79 -3.20 -3.05
CA ASN A 144 -10.45 -3.63 -3.45
C ASN A 144 -10.60 -4.40 -4.77
N TYR A 145 -10.12 -3.80 -5.86
CA TYR A 145 -10.23 -4.36 -7.20
C TYR A 145 -9.16 -5.42 -7.42
N THR A 146 -9.50 -6.48 -8.16
CA THR A 146 -8.51 -7.47 -8.62
C THR A 146 -7.50 -6.84 -9.58
N LEU A 147 -6.45 -7.57 -9.93
CA LEU A 147 -5.49 -7.11 -10.94
C LEU A 147 -6.18 -6.88 -12.29
N GLU A 148 -6.96 -7.86 -12.72
CA GLU A 148 -7.69 -7.82 -14.00
C GLU A 148 -8.65 -6.63 -14.05
N GLU A 149 -9.48 -6.46 -13.04
CA GLU A 149 -10.41 -5.32 -12.95
C GLU A 149 -9.66 -3.97 -12.94
N THR A 150 -8.51 -3.91 -12.26
CA THR A 150 -7.70 -2.68 -12.20
C THR A 150 -7.10 -2.36 -13.56
N MET A 151 -6.53 -3.34 -14.26
CA MET A 151 -5.94 -3.16 -15.56
C MET A 151 -7.00 -2.87 -16.64
N GLN A 152 -8.14 -3.55 -16.61
CA GLN A 152 -9.27 -3.26 -17.48
C GLN A 152 -9.74 -1.80 -17.30
N ARG A 153 -9.92 -1.37 -16.06
CA ARG A 153 -10.32 0.01 -15.74
C ARG A 153 -9.31 1.04 -16.26
N ALA A 154 -8.01 0.77 -16.11
CA ALA A 154 -6.97 1.64 -16.64
C ALA A 154 -7.02 1.71 -18.18
N ALA A 155 -7.27 0.59 -18.85
CA ALA A 155 -7.44 0.54 -20.30
C ALA A 155 -8.67 1.33 -20.78
N GLU A 156 -9.82 1.17 -20.12
CA GLU A 156 -11.06 1.91 -20.41
C GLU A 156 -10.89 3.43 -20.25
N GLN A 157 -10.03 3.85 -19.31
CA GLN A 157 -9.73 5.26 -19.06
C GLN A 157 -8.59 5.80 -19.91
N ASN A 158 -7.98 4.95 -20.74
CA ASN A 158 -6.78 5.24 -21.52
C ASN A 158 -5.64 5.76 -20.64
N ASP A 159 -5.45 5.11 -19.48
CA ASP A 159 -4.40 5.47 -18.54
C ASP A 159 -3.08 4.85 -18.98
N ARG A 160 -2.00 5.65 -18.89
CA ARG A 160 -0.65 5.11 -18.92
C ARG A 160 -0.32 4.54 -17.53
N ILE A 161 0.26 3.33 -17.51
CA ILE A 161 0.66 2.64 -16.31
C ILE A 161 2.18 2.65 -16.18
N SER A 162 2.69 3.07 -15.03
CA SER A 162 4.08 2.91 -14.64
C SER A 162 4.20 1.87 -13.53
N MET A 163 5.28 1.06 -13.58
CA MET A 163 5.56 -0.02 -12.64
C MET A 163 6.94 0.16 -12.00
N TRP A 164 7.02 -0.04 -10.68
CA TRP A 164 8.25 -0.08 -9.88
C TRP A 164 8.42 -1.47 -9.26
N GLY A 165 9.56 -2.06 -9.43
CA GLY A 165 9.87 -3.43 -8.99
C GLY A 165 9.66 -4.48 -10.09
N PRO A 166 9.52 -5.74 -9.70
CA PRO A 166 9.32 -6.34 -8.36
C PRO A 166 10.53 -6.18 -7.42
N TYR A 167 10.30 -5.75 -6.18
CA TYR A 167 11.33 -5.62 -5.14
C TYR A 167 11.10 -6.63 -4.02
N GLU A 168 12.18 -7.21 -3.50
CA GLU A 168 12.11 -8.08 -2.33
C GLU A 168 11.81 -7.27 -1.07
N ILE A 169 10.85 -7.75 -0.26
CA ILE A 169 10.43 -7.16 1.01
C ILE A 169 10.55 -8.19 2.15
N SER A 170 10.52 -7.74 3.39
CA SER A 170 10.52 -8.66 4.53
C SER A 170 9.21 -9.43 4.66
N ALA A 171 9.27 -10.63 5.26
CA ALA A 171 8.09 -11.43 5.57
C ALA A 171 7.06 -10.64 6.42
N LEU A 172 7.54 -9.85 7.39
CA LEU A 172 6.67 -9.01 8.21
C LEU A 172 5.83 -8.05 7.38
N ARG A 173 6.43 -7.38 6.39
CA ARG A 173 5.70 -6.45 5.51
C ARG A 173 4.66 -7.16 4.65
N TYR A 174 4.99 -8.35 4.15
CA TYR A 174 4.04 -9.17 3.41
C TYR A 174 2.84 -9.56 4.27
N GLU A 175 3.06 -10.04 5.49
CA GLU A 175 1.98 -10.45 6.40
C GLU A 175 1.10 -9.27 6.82
N LEU A 176 1.68 -8.11 7.12
CA LEU A 176 0.92 -6.88 7.38
C LEU A 176 0.08 -6.45 6.18
N ALA A 177 0.63 -6.55 4.97
CA ALA A 177 -0.10 -6.27 3.75
C ALA A 177 -1.26 -7.26 3.53
N ARG A 178 -1.05 -8.54 3.85
CA ARG A 178 -2.07 -9.60 3.76
C ARG A 178 -3.20 -9.36 4.77
N GLU A 179 -2.86 -9.03 6.00
CA GLU A 179 -3.87 -8.68 7.00
C GLU A 179 -4.69 -7.45 6.57
N TRP A 180 -4.01 -6.42 6.07
CA TRP A 180 -4.67 -5.23 5.57
C TRP A 180 -5.55 -5.52 4.34
N PHE A 181 -5.11 -6.38 3.43
CA PHE A 181 -5.93 -6.86 2.31
C PHE A 181 -7.24 -7.47 2.78
N PHE A 182 -7.23 -8.30 3.83
CA PHE A 182 -8.47 -8.85 4.40
C PHE A 182 -9.35 -7.77 5.03
N GLN A 183 -8.77 -6.77 5.70
CA GLN A 183 -9.53 -5.65 6.26
C GLN A 183 -10.21 -4.82 5.16
N LEU A 184 -9.53 -4.53 4.04
CA LEU A 184 -10.13 -3.85 2.89
C LEU A 184 -11.32 -4.63 2.31
N ASN A 185 -11.21 -5.96 2.23
CA ASN A 185 -12.26 -6.82 1.69
C ASN A 185 -13.41 -7.10 2.69
N SER A 186 -13.23 -6.84 3.99
CA SER A 186 -14.26 -7.02 5.01
C SER A 186 -15.42 -6.00 4.93
N GLY A 187 -15.27 -4.93 4.14
CA GLY A 187 -16.24 -3.84 4.06
C GLY A 187 -16.17 -2.84 5.22
N GLN A 188 -15.28 -3.05 6.20
CA GLN A 188 -15.12 -2.13 7.35
C GLN A 188 -14.41 -0.84 6.98
N VAL A 189 -13.56 -0.88 5.96
CA VAL A 189 -12.85 0.29 5.46
C VAL A 189 -13.72 1.05 4.46
N ARG A 190 -13.72 2.38 4.56
CA ARG A 190 -14.47 3.27 3.66
C ARG A 190 -13.48 4.03 2.77
N TYR A 191 -13.93 4.41 1.58
CA TYR A 191 -13.15 5.21 0.66
C TYR A 191 -13.43 6.71 0.82
N ARG A 192 -12.38 7.53 0.91
CA ARG A 192 -12.45 8.99 0.80
C ARG A 192 -11.10 9.52 0.32
N VAL A 193 -11.12 10.45 -0.65
CA VAL A 193 -9.89 11.04 -1.20
C VAL A 193 -9.19 11.94 -0.17
N LEU A 194 -9.95 12.78 0.54
CA LEU A 194 -9.44 13.64 1.61
C LEU A 194 -9.57 12.92 2.97
N ASP A 195 -8.80 11.88 3.19
CA ASP A 195 -8.81 11.09 4.42
C ASP A 195 -7.82 11.61 5.49
N THR A 196 -6.98 12.58 5.11
CA THR A 196 -5.86 13.06 5.92
C THR A 196 -6.20 14.04 7.03
N LEU A 197 -7.43 14.56 7.08
CA LEU A 197 -7.83 15.53 8.11
C LEU A 197 -7.78 14.95 9.53
N TRP A 198 -8.06 13.64 9.66
CA TRP A 198 -8.00 12.89 10.90
C TRP A 198 -7.52 11.48 10.60
N PHE A 199 -6.47 11.03 11.30
CA PHE A 199 -6.04 9.65 11.17
C PHE A 199 -7.18 8.73 11.62
N ASN A 200 -7.77 8.03 10.65
CA ASN A 200 -8.77 7.01 10.89
C ASN A 200 -8.46 5.81 10.00
N PRO A 201 -8.00 4.68 10.58
CA PRO A 201 -7.64 3.48 9.81
C PRO A 201 -8.81 2.84 9.06
N ARG A 202 -10.06 3.24 9.38
CA ARG A 202 -11.25 2.80 8.67
C ARG A 202 -11.60 3.66 7.45
N ILE A 203 -10.77 4.65 7.13
CA ILE A 203 -10.93 5.51 5.95
C ILE A 203 -9.60 5.55 5.22
N ALA A 204 -9.61 5.20 3.94
CA ALA A 204 -8.43 5.22 3.10
C ALA A 204 -8.75 5.66 1.67
N HIS A 205 -7.80 6.31 1.01
CA HIS A 205 -7.73 6.44 -0.45
C HIS A 205 -6.68 5.45 -1.01
N CYS A 206 -6.50 5.41 -2.33
CA CYS A 206 -5.63 4.43 -2.96
C CYS A 206 -4.17 4.44 -2.44
N VAL A 207 -3.57 5.62 -2.22
CA VAL A 207 -2.20 5.72 -1.70
C VAL A 207 -2.13 5.21 -0.26
N HIS A 208 -3.08 5.61 0.61
CA HIS A 208 -3.11 5.13 2.00
C HIS A 208 -3.42 3.63 2.08
N ALA A 209 -4.26 3.10 1.19
CA ALA A 209 -4.49 1.66 1.14
C ALA A 209 -3.19 0.88 0.89
N VAL A 210 -2.28 1.41 0.06
CA VAL A 210 -0.97 0.80 -0.15
C VAL A 210 -0.03 1.04 1.03
N THR A 211 0.00 2.27 1.60
CA THR A 211 0.95 2.62 2.67
C THR A 211 0.58 2.04 4.03
N TYR A 212 -0.70 1.78 4.31
CA TYR A 212 -1.14 1.17 5.57
C TYR A 212 -0.65 -0.27 5.73
N ALA A 213 -0.27 -0.90 4.63
CA ALA A 213 0.42 -2.19 4.64
C ALA A 213 1.87 -2.12 5.17
N ASP A 214 2.45 -0.93 5.38
CA ASP A 214 3.83 -0.76 5.82
C ASP A 214 3.92 -0.22 7.25
N PRO A 215 4.70 -0.86 8.16
CA PRO A 215 4.75 -0.49 9.58
C PRO A 215 5.34 0.89 9.85
N ILE A 216 6.13 1.44 8.89
CA ILE A 216 6.75 2.76 9.01
C ILE A 216 5.90 3.81 8.32
N LEU A 217 5.33 3.49 7.15
CA LEU A 217 4.61 4.46 6.32
C LEU A 217 3.14 4.62 6.71
N TYR A 218 2.53 3.63 7.38
CA TYR A 218 1.09 3.62 7.69
C TYR A 218 0.62 4.82 8.53
N ARG A 219 1.49 5.42 9.34
CA ARG A 219 1.19 6.63 10.14
C ARG A 219 1.54 7.94 9.45
N ARG A 220 2.18 7.89 8.28
CA ARG A 220 2.57 9.10 7.57
C ARG A 220 1.37 9.63 6.79
N ILE A 221 0.86 10.78 7.23
CA ILE A 221 -0.14 11.53 6.48
C ILE A 221 0.46 11.95 5.15
N GLN A 222 -0.10 11.43 4.07
CA GLN A 222 0.31 11.81 2.72
C GLN A 222 -0.65 12.91 2.24
N PRO A 223 -0.14 14.13 1.97
CA PRO A 223 -0.98 15.14 1.36
C PRO A 223 -1.41 14.66 -0.04
N VAL A 224 -2.70 14.73 -0.33
CA VAL A 224 -3.33 14.30 -1.60
C VAL A 224 -2.87 15.14 -2.81
N VAL A 225 -1.83 15.94 -2.67
CA VAL A 225 -1.39 16.93 -3.67
C VAL A 225 -0.82 16.29 -4.93
N ARG A 226 -0.41 15.01 -4.87
CA ARG A 226 0.14 14.29 -6.03
C ARG A 226 -0.37 12.87 -6.04
N VAL A 227 -1.17 12.55 -7.04
CA VAL A 227 -1.72 11.21 -7.32
C VAL A 227 -1.18 10.71 -8.66
N GLY A 228 -1.46 9.46 -9.01
CA GLY A 228 -0.98 8.84 -10.24
C GLY A 228 0.53 8.61 -10.25
N GLU A 229 1.15 8.63 -11.42
CA GLU A 229 2.56 8.33 -11.59
C GLU A 229 3.50 9.21 -10.73
N PRO A 230 3.35 10.56 -10.66
CA PRO A 230 4.22 11.38 -9.81
C PRO A 230 4.07 11.10 -8.32
N GLY A 231 2.85 10.79 -7.87
CA GLY A 231 2.57 10.39 -6.49
C GLY A 231 3.20 9.05 -6.16
N THR A 232 3.04 8.08 -7.05
CA THR A 232 3.58 6.73 -6.91
C THR A 232 5.11 6.71 -6.98
N SER A 233 5.74 7.51 -7.86
CA SER A 233 7.20 7.65 -7.89
C SER A 233 7.76 8.18 -6.56
N ARG A 234 7.07 9.17 -5.97
CA ARG A 234 7.42 9.66 -4.63
C ARG A 234 7.24 8.56 -3.57
N LEU A 235 6.16 7.80 -3.66
CA LEU A 235 5.88 6.70 -2.75
C LEU A 235 6.97 5.62 -2.86
N ALA A 236 7.36 5.20 -4.06
CA ALA A 236 8.45 4.25 -4.28
C ALA A 236 9.75 4.71 -3.61
N ARG A 237 10.10 5.99 -3.74
CA ARG A 237 11.26 6.56 -3.03
C ARG A 237 11.09 6.53 -1.51
N MET A 238 9.88 6.74 -0.99
CA MET A 238 9.62 6.67 0.44
C MET A 238 9.78 5.24 0.97
N TYR A 239 9.40 4.23 0.21
CA TYR A 239 9.65 2.82 0.55
C TYR A 239 11.14 2.50 0.61
N VAL A 240 11.95 3.00 -0.36
CA VAL A 240 13.41 2.89 -0.31
C VAL A 240 13.97 3.55 0.96
N ASN A 241 13.60 4.79 1.23
CA ASN A 241 14.08 5.55 2.40
C ASN A 241 13.64 4.93 3.74
N ALA A 242 12.56 4.17 3.76
CA ALA A 242 12.06 3.44 4.93
C ALA A 242 12.70 2.05 5.06
N GLY A 243 13.64 1.67 4.19
CA GLY A 243 14.24 0.33 4.17
C GLY A 243 13.21 -0.78 3.91
N ALA A 244 12.17 -0.47 3.14
CA ALA A 244 11.12 -1.43 2.85
C ALA A 244 11.55 -2.44 1.80
N PHE A 245 12.31 -2.02 0.81
CA PHE A 245 12.92 -2.88 -0.19
C PHE A 245 14.29 -3.33 0.33
N LEU A 246 14.51 -4.64 0.40
CA LEU A 246 15.74 -5.21 0.94
C LEU A 246 16.94 -4.84 0.08
N GLN A 247 16.76 -4.84 -1.24
CA GLN A 247 17.77 -4.49 -2.25
C GLN A 247 17.07 -3.67 -3.35
N PRO A 248 16.91 -2.35 -3.18
CA PRO A 248 16.14 -1.51 -4.10
C PRO A 248 16.78 -1.35 -5.48
N GLU A 249 18.06 -1.70 -5.64
CA GLU A 249 18.80 -1.74 -6.91
C GLU A 249 18.56 -3.02 -7.70
N ILE A 250 18.00 -4.07 -7.07
CA ILE A 250 17.75 -5.36 -7.70
C ILE A 250 16.25 -5.54 -7.93
N THR A 251 15.89 -5.89 -9.17
CA THR A 251 14.53 -6.29 -9.53
C THR A 251 14.43 -7.79 -9.78
N HIS A 252 13.25 -8.35 -9.52
CA HIS A 252 12.97 -9.78 -9.64
C HIS A 252 12.05 -10.04 -10.83
N ASP A 253 12.50 -9.70 -12.04
CA ASP A 253 11.69 -9.67 -13.26
C ASP A 253 11.10 -11.02 -13.68
N TRP A 254 11.68 -12.12 -13.19
CA TRP A 254 11.13 -13.46 -13.37
C TRP A 254 9.68 -13.59 -12.84
N LEU A 255 9.29 -12.73 -11.89
CA LEU A 255 7.95 -12.74 -11.30
C LEU A 255 6.89 -12.17 -12.25
N ILE A 256 7.29 -11.30 -13.19
CA ILE A 256 6.37 -10.61 -14.11
C ILE A 256 5.54 -11.62 -14.94
N PRO A 257 6.15 -12.55 -15.71
CA PRO A 257 5.38 -13.53 -16.46
C PRO A 257 4.67 -14.56 -15.56
N VAL A 258 5.21 -14.86 -14.37
CA VAL A 258 4.60 -15.83 -13.46
C VAL A 258 3.23 -15.37 -12.96
N ILE A 259 3.06 -14.07 -12.72
CA ILE A 259 1.77 -13.50 -12.32
C ILE A 259 0.98 -12.91 -13.51
N GLY A 260 1.46 -13.11 -14.75
CA GLY A 260 0.78 -12.70 -15.97
C GLY A 260 0.74 -11.20 -16.21
N LEU A 261 1.73 -10.46 -15.70
CA LEU A 261 1.83 -9.01 -15.91
C LEU A 261 2.35 -8.66 -17.30
N ASP A 262 3.09 -9.56 -17.96
CA ASP A 262 3.65 -9.38 -19.31
C ASP A 262 2.60 -9.14 -20.40
N ARG A 263 1.35 -9.50 -20.14
CA ARG A 263 0.20 -9.24 -21.03
C ARG A 263 -0.32 -7.80 -20.98
N TYR A 264 0.15 -6.97 -20.04
CA TYR A 264 -0.31 -5.60 -19.88
C TYR A 264 0.78 -4.60 -20.27
N PRO A 265 0.41 -3.49 -20.95
CA PRO A 265 1.37 -2.43 -21.25
C PRO A 265 1.69 -1.61 -19.99
N PHE A 266 2.95 -1.49 -19.65
CA PHE A 266 3.43 -0.60 -18.59
C PHE A 266 4.83 -0.06 -18.89
N VAL A 267 5.13 1.10 -18.31
CA VAL A 267 6.45 1.72 -18.35
C VAL A 267 7.20 1.38 -17.08
N ARG A 268 8.37 0.76 -17.20
CA ARG A 268 9.23 0.49 -16.02
C ARG A 268 9.89 1.75 -15.51
N ARG A 269 9.94 1.88 -14.19
CA ARG A 269 10.50 3.05 -13.51
C ARG A 269 11.39 2.63 -12.35
N LEU A 270 12.39 3.48 -12.05
CA LEU A 270 13.20 3.35 -10.85
C LEU A 270 12.62 4.18 -9.69
N PRO A 271 12.83 3.77 -8.42
CA PRO A 271 12.41 4.56 -7.26
C PRO A 271 13.04 5.96 -7.29
N GLY A 272 12.19 6.99 -7.21
CA GLY A 272 12.62 8.38 -7.27
C GLY A 272 12.91 8.93 -8.65
N GLU A 273 12.77 8.12 -9.70
CA GLU A 273 12.85 8.60 -11.08
C GLU A 273 11.86 9.75 -11.31
N ARG A 274 12.35 10.79 -11.98
CA ARG A 274 11.54 11.97 -12.28
C ARG A 274 10.59 11.65 -13.43
N ILE A 275 9.30 11.69 -13.16
CA ILE A 275 8.30 11.56 -14.23
C ILE A 275 8.43 12.76 -15.17
N PRO A 276 8.59 12.56 -16.49
CA PRO A 276 8.72 13.63 -17.47
C PRO A 276 7.57 14.63 -17.41
N ARG A 277 7.83 15.90 -17.80
CA ARG A 277 6.84 16.98 -17.63
C ARG A 277 5.59 16.78 -18.51
N GLU A 278 5.77 16.22 -19.69
CA GLU A 278 4.68 15.89 -20.63
C GLU A 278 3.69 14.86 -20.06
N PHE A 279 4.06 14.20 -18.97
CA PHE A 279 3.26 13.18 -18.30
C PHE A 279 2.70 13.64 -16.95
N ARG A 280 2.77 14.93 -16.67
CA ARG A 280 2.31 15.50 -15.40
C ARG A 280 0.98 16.22 -15.52
#